data_b3fa7faa94c3e12d9760b9ea2bdab386
#
_entry.id   b3fa7faa94c3e12d9760b9ea2bdab386
#
_cell.length_a   1.000
_cell.length_b   1.000
_cell.length_c   1.000
_cell.angle_alpha   90.00
_cell.angle_beta   90.00
_cell.angle_gamma   90.00
#
_symmetry.space_group_name_H-M   'P 1'
#
loop_
_entity.id
_entity.type
_entity.pdbx_description
1 polymer ?
#
loop_
_entity_poly.entity_id
_entity_poly.type
_entity_poly.pdbx_seq_one_letter_code
_entity_poly.pdbx_strand_id
1 'polypeptide(L)'
;GSDPTSDPVLMKRGLVAGIDYEKIQSPNIVCFHGSAHALLMLSDVRPEARMFIAPLAETLAGRAHWTPVCGFEDEVTDAIIDGDDLYLLVNRNAPRGRLVKTSAAAPRLADAAEVVPQGRTVLESIARARDGIYLLILDGGISRLRKLGAAGHGADIALPHGADSALPHGADIALPHVADIALP
;
A
#
# COMPACT_ATOMS: atom_id res chain seq x y z
N GLY A 1 23.24 -0.73 20.70
CA GLY A 1 22.18 -1.39 19.95
C GLY A 1 21.59 -2.50 20.80
N SER A 2 20.28 -2.65 20.78
CA SER A 2 19.59 -3.77 21.44
C SER A 2 19.98 -5.08 20.77
N ASP A 3 19.96 -6.17 21.53
CA ASP A 3 20.20 -7.51 20.99
C ASP A 3 19.03 -7.90 20.05
N PRO A 4 19.26 -8.13 18.75
CA PRO A 4 18.21 -8.47 17.81
C PRO A 4 17.47 -9.77 18.14
N THR A 5 18.04 -10.64 18.97
CA THR A 5 17.37 -11.87 19.43
C THR A 5 16.25 -11.60 20.43
N SER A 6 16.20 -10.39 21.02
CA SER A 6 15.14 -9.95 21.93
C SER A 6 13.95 -9.30 21.21
N ASP A 7 14.06 -9.04 19.90
CA ASP A 7 13.01 -8.38 19.13
C ASP A 7 11.81 -9.32 18.94
N PRO A 8 10.57 -8.81 19.07
CA PRO A 8 9.39 -9.63 18.87
C PRO A 8 9.26 -10.07 17.42
N VAL A 9 8.94 -11.34 17.18
CA VAL A 9 8.62 -11.83 15.85
C VAL A 9 7.19 -11.37 15.51
N LEU A 10 7.06 -10.39 14.61
CA LEU A 10 5.77 -9.80 14.26
C LEU A 10 4.93 -10.72 13.35
N MET A 11 5.58 -11.49 12.47
CA MET A 11 4.91 -12.40 11.55
C MET A 11 5.80 -13.60 11.20
N LYS A 12 5.23 -14.79 11.34
CA LYS A 12 5.81 -16.06 10.91
C LYS A 12 4.68 -17.01 10.59
N ARG A 13 4.86 -17.89 9.60
CA ARG A 13 3.88 -18.92 9.25
C ARG A 13 3.53 -19.78 10.47
N GLY A 14 2.24 -19.93 10.74
CA GLY A 14 1.71 -20.62 11.90
C GLY A 14 1.83 -19.88 13.24
N LEU A 15 2.35 -18.65 13.24
CA LEU A 15 2.47 -17.85 14.46
C LEU A 15 1.16 -17.12 14.81
N VAL A 16 0.49 -16.56 13.78
CA VAL A 16 -0.71 -15.76 13.98
C VAL A 16 -1.94 -16.59 13.70
N ALA A 17 -2.80 -16.77 14.70
CA ALA A 17 -4.03 -17.53 14.57
C ALA A 17 -4.96 -16.88 13.51
N GLY A 18 -5.51 -17.71 12.62
CA GLY A 18 -6.41 -17.26 11.56
C GLY A 18 -5.73 -16.71 10.31
N ILE A 19 -4.40 -16.56 10.31
CA ILE A 19 -3.65 -16.19 9.11
C ILE A 19 -2.73 -17.33 8.73
N ASP A 20 -3.17 -18.14 7.79
CA ASP A 20 -2.32 -19.15 7.14
C ASP A 20 -1.93 -18.67 5.75
N TYR A 21 -0.69 -18.95 5.36
CA TYR A 21 -0.14 -18.59 4.06
C TYR A 21 0.86 -19.63 3.57
N GLU A 22 0.96 -19.78 2.27
CA GLU A 22 1.81 -20.73 1.59
C GLU A 22 3.29 -20.33 1.68
N LYS A 23 4.18 -21.32 1.49
CA LYS A 23 5.63 -21.10 1.54
C LYS A 23 6.12 -20.08 0.49
N ILE A 24 5.42 -20.00 -0.65
CA ILE A 24 5.73 -19.04 -1.73
C ILE A 24 5.27 -17.61 -1.41
N GLN A 25 4.35 -17.44 -0.46
CA GLN A 25 3.82 -16.14 -0.08
C GLN A 25 4.75 -15.45 0.90
N SER A 26 4.94 -14.16 0.68
CA SER A 26 5.77 -13.30 1.53
C SER A 26 4.90 -12.34 2.32
N PRO A 27 4.99 -12.35 3.65
CA PRO A 27 4.34 -11.34 4.48
C PRO A 27 5.15 -10.04 4.47
N ASN A 28 4.47 -8.93 4.29
CA ASN A 28 5.02 -7.59 4.42
C ASN A 28 4.13 -6.76 5.34
N ILE A 29 4.68 -6.24 6.44
CA ILE A 29 3.98 -5.34 7.35
C ILE A 29 4.41 -3.91 7.04
N VAL A 30 3.45 -3.07 6.68
CA VAL A 30 3.66 -1.67 6.34
C VAL A 30 3.03 -0.78 7.40
N CYS A 31 3.83 0.14 7.94
CA CYS A 31 3.38 1.17 8.86
C CYS A 31 3.42 2.52 8.16
N PHE A 32 2.33 3.28 8.26
CA PHE A 32 2.21 4.58 7.62
C PHE A 32 2.35 5.69 8.67
N HIS A 33 3.16 6.69 8.37
CA HIS A 33 3.36 7.82 9.28
C HIS A 33 2.03 8.52 9.61
N GLY A 34 1.77 8.71 10.91
CA GLY A 34 0.52 9.32 11.38
C GLY A 34 -0.71 8.42 11.36
N SER A 35 -0.57 7.12 11.03
CA SER A 35 -1.65 6.15 11.14
C SER A 35 -1.61 5.40 12.47
N ALA A 36 -2.78 5.18 13.05
CA ALA A 36 -2.93 4.29 14.22
C ALA A 36 -2.97 2.79 13.85
N HIS A 37 -2.85 2.46 12.57
CA HIS A 37 -2.96 1.11 12.05
C HIS A 37 -1.73 0.69 11.24
N ALA A 38 -1.46 -0.61 11.22
CA ALA A 38 -0.50 -1.26 10.35
C ALA A 38 -1.24 -2.16 9.35
N LEU A 39 -0.70 -2.30 8.15
CA LEU A 39 -1.22 -3.15 7.08
C LEU A 39 -0.29 -4.36 6.91
N LEU A 40 -0.86 -5.57 6.93
CA LEU A 40 -0.17 -6.79 6.53
C LEU A 40 -0.61 -7.15 5.12
N MET A 41 0.35 -7.28 4.23
CA MET A 41 0.16 -7.73 2.86
C MET A 41 0.80 -9.11 2.68
N LEU A 42 0.03 -10.08 2.23
CA LEU A 42 0.53 -11.40 1.83
C LEU A 42 0.53 -11.47 0.31
N SER A 43 1.72 -11.41 -0.26
CA SER A 43 1.96 -11.39 -1.71
C SER A 43 2.60 -12.71 -2.17
N ASP A 44 2.39 -13.08 -3.42
CA ASP A 44 3.12 -14.13 -4.13
C ASP A 44 3.56 -13.60 -5.51
N VAL A 45 3.59 -14.42 -6.53
CA VAL A 45 3.98 -14.04 -7.90
C VAL A 45 2.87 -13.26 -8.65
N ARG A 46 1.66 -13.18 -8.07
CA ARG A 46 0.55 -12.40 -8.60
C ARG A 46 0.69 -10.93 -8.21
N PRO A 47 0.12 -10.01 -8.99
CA PRO A 47 0.05 -8.60 -8.60
C PRO A 47 -0.90 -8.36 -7.41
N GLU A 48 -1.91 -9.21 -7.22
CA GLU A 48 -2.88 -9.10 -6.14
C GLU A 48 -2.32 -9.61 -4.81
N ALA A 49 -2.78 -9.02 -3.71
CA ALA A 49 -2.41 -9.43 -2.36
C ALA A 49 -3.63 -9.71 -1.48
N ARG A 50 -3.48 -10.65 -0.54
CA ARG A 50 -4.38 -10.70 0.62
C ARG A 50 -3.91 -9.69 1.63
N MET A 51 -4.84 -8.91 2.16
CA MET A 51 -4.48 -7.83 3.07
C MET A 51 -5.26 -7.94 4.38
N PHE A 52 -4.58 -7.55 5.45
CA PHE A 52 -5.12 -7.51 6.80
C PHE A 52 -4.67 -6.21 7.47
N ILE A 53 -5.45 -5.73 8.42
CA ILE A 53 -5.13 -4.52 9.18
C ILE A 53 -5.20 -4.80 10.68
N ALA A 54 -4.35 -4.13 11.44
CA ALA A 54 -4.36 -4.22 12.90
C ALA A 54 -3.95 -2.88 13.52
N PRO A 55 -4.28 -2.62 14.80
CA PRO A 55 -3.76 -1.49 15.52
C PRO A 55 -2.23 -1.49 15.56
N LEU A 56 -1.61 -0.36 15.24
CA LEU A 56 -0.15 -0.23 15.19
C LEU A 56 0.50 -0.57 16.53
N ALA A 57 -0.08 -0.11 17.64
CA ALA A 57 0.44 -0.39 18.97
C ALA A 57 0.46 -1.89 19.31
N GLU A 58 -0.56 -2.64 18.90
CA GLU A 58 -0.61 -4.10 19.06
C GLU A 58 0.39 -4.81 18.16
N THR A 59 0.53 -4.31 16.94
CA THR A 59 1.49 -4.82 15.96
C THR A 59 2.91 -4.71 16.48
N LEU A 60 3.32 -3.53 16.94
CA LEU A 60 4.65 -3.29 17.49
C LEU A 60 4.91 -4.10 18.79
N ALA A 61 3.87 -4.42 19.52
CA ALA A 61 3.96 -5.27 20.71
C ALA A 61 3.94 -6.78 20.42
N GLY A 62 3.87 -7.18 19.14
CA GLY A 62 3.84 -8.60 18.73
C GLY A 62 2.57 -9.34 19.13
N ARG A 63 1.46 -8.64 19.38
CA ARG A 63 0.18 -9.22 19.81
C ARG A 63 -1.02 -8.76 18.94
N ALA A 64 -0.74 -8.38 17.72
CA ALA A 64 -1.76 -7.85 16.81
C ALA A 64 -2.87 -8.87 16.51
N HIS A 65 -4.11 -8.39 16.59
CA HIS A 65 -5.28 -9.07 16.03
C HIS A 65 -5.55 -8.52 14.64
N TRP A 66 -5.24 -9.31 13.63
CA TRP A 66 -5.35 -8.92 12.24
C TRP A 66 -6.77 -9.10 11.72
N THR A 67 -7.41 -8.02 11.30
CA THR A 67 -8.72 -8.02 10.65
C THR A 67 -8.55 -8.14 9.13
N PRO A 68 -9.25 -9.06 8.45
CA PRO A 68 -9.19 -9.17 6.99
C PRO A 68 -9.70 -7.90 6.31
N VAL A 69 -9.00 -7.47 5.26
CA VAL A 69 -9.38 -6.36 4.38
C VAL A 69 -9.87 -6.88 3.03
N CYS A 70 -9.07 -7.75 2.39
CA CYS A 70 -9.39 -8.36 1.10
C CYS A 70 -8.71 -9.72 0.93
N GLY A 71 -9.28 -10.56 0.06
CA GLY A 71 -8.68 -11.77 -0.48
C GLY A 71 -8.07 -11.55 -1.85
N PHE A 72 -7.48 -12.59 -2.44
CA PHE A 72 -6.98 -12.53 -3.82
C PHE A 72 -8.09 -12.32 -4.85
N GLU A 73 -9.27 -12.85 -4.57
CA GLU A 73 -10.49 -12.74 -5.41
C GLU A 73 -11.01 -11.29 -5.54
N ASP A 74 -10.57 -10.41 -4.67
CA ASP A 74 -10.93 -9.00 -4.70
C ASP A 74 -10.05 -8.18 -5.64
N GLU A 75 -8.97 -8.79 -6.15
CA GLU A 75 -8.03 -8.20 -7.11
C GLU A 75 -7.49 -6.84 -6.66
N VAL A 76 -7.12 -6.75 -5.37
CA VAL A 76 -6.46 -5.56 -4.82
C VAL A 76 -4.96 -5.69 -5.02
N THR A 77 -4.37 -4.73 -5.71
CA THR A 77 -2.94 -4.76 -6.09
C THR A 77 -2.06 -3.84 -5.27
N ASP A 78 -2.66 -2.81 -4.64
CA ASP A 78 -1.90 -1.86 -3.83
C ASP A 78 -2.80 -1.23 -2.76
N ALA A 79 -2.22 -0.78 -1.65
CA ALA A 79 -2.95 -0.15 -0.55
C ALA A 79 -2.08 0.81 0.25
N ILE A 80 -2.68 1.91 0.71
CA ILE A 80 -2.07 2.86 1.64
C ILE A 80 -3.06 3.27 2.72
N ILE A 81 -2.54 3.69 3.88
CA ILE A 81 -3.33 4.33 4.92
C ILE A 81 -2.93 5.81 5.01
N ASP A 82 -3.92 6.70 5.01
CA ASP A 82 -3.73 8.13 5.25
C ASP A 82 -4.69 8.59 6.36
N GLY A 83 -4.14 8.83 7.55
CA GLY A 83 -4.95 9.06 8.75
C GLY A 83 -5.82 7.84 9.08
N ASP A 84 -7.13 8.04 9.08
CA ASP A 84 -8.14 7.01 9.34
C ASP A 84 -8.71 6.37 8.07
N ASP A 85 -8.25 6.78 6.91
CA ASP A 85 -8.69 6.30 5.60
C ASP A 85 -7.74 5.22 5.05
N LEU A 86 -8.31 4.11 4.63
CA LEU A 86 -7.63 3.05 3.88
C LEU A 86 -8.00 3.16 2.40
N TYR A 87 -7.01 3.42 1.56
CA TYR A 87 -7.13 3.48 0.11
C TYR A 87 -6.66 2.17 -0.50
N LEU A 88 -7.42 1.66 -1.46
CA LEU A 88 -7.18 0.38 -2.12
C LEU A 88 -7.23 0.55 -3.63
N LEU A 89 -6.21 0.06 -4.32
CA LEU A 89 -6.18 -0.03 -5.78
C LEU A 89 -6.77 -1.37 -6.18
N VAL A 90 -7.91 -1.34 -6.87
CA VAL A 90 -8.73 -2.51 -7.18
C VAL A 90 -8.82 -2.70 -8.69
N ASN A 91 -8.51 -3.91 -9.17
CA ASN A 91 -8.62 -4.28 -10.58
C ASN A 91 -9.88 -5.11 -10.89
N ARG A 92 -10.54 -5.64 -9.87
CA ARG A 92 -11.78 -6.41 -10.04
C ARG A 92 -12.84 -5.58 -10.76
N ASN A 93 -13.30 -6.08 -11.92
CA ASN A 93 -14.20 -5.38 -12.83
C ASN A 93 -13.67 -4.02 -13.32
N ALA A 94 -12.38 -3.75 -13.15
CA ALA A 94 -11.72 -2.51 -13.54
C ALA A 94 -10.27 -2.81 -14.00
N PRO A 95 -10.07 -3.42 -15.18
CA PRO A 95 -8.74 -3.91 -15.62
C PRO A 95 -7.69 -2.82 -15.81
N ARG A 96 -8.07 -1.53 -15.73
CA ARG A 96 -7.15 -0.38 -15.73
C ARG A 96 -6.99 0.23 -14.34
N GLY A 97 -7.48 -0.43 -13.31
CA GLY A 97 -7.45 0.02 -11.94
C GLY A 97 -8.49 1.10 -11.61
N ARG A 98 -9.01 1.04 -10.41
CA ARG A 98 -9.79 2.10 -9.76
C ARG A 98 -9.32 2.25 -8.33
N LEU A 99 -9.39 3.45 -7.80
CA LEU A 99 -9.06 3.72 -6.41
C LEU A 99 -10.34 3.82 -5.58
N VAL A 100 -10.41 3.02 -4.52
CA VAL A 100 -11.51 3.09 -3.56
C VAL A 100 -11.00 3.41 -2.18
N LYS A 101 -11.88 3.90 -1.30
CA LYS A 101 -11.56 4.30 0.06
C LYS A 101 -12.55 3.72 1.05
N THR A 102 -12.06 3.21 2.18
CA THR A 102 -12.84 2.75 3.31
C THR A 102 -12.19 3.17 4.62
N SER A 103 -12.85 2.95 5.76
CA SER A 103 -12.23 3.23 7.07
C SER A 103 -11.16 2.20 7.40
N ALA A 104 -10.00 2.67 7.90
CA ALA A 104 -8.95 1.81 8.42
C ALA A 104 -9.36 1.07 9.70
N ALA A 105 -10.20 1.69 10.53
CA ALA A 105 -10.68 1.07 11.78
C ALA A 105 -11.70 -0.05 11.56
N ALA A 106 -12.46 -0.01 10.45
CA ALA A 106 -13.47 -0.99 10.11
C ALA A 106 -13.55 -1.17 8.59
N PRO A 107 -12.55 -1.79 7.96
CA PRO A 107 -12.47 -1.87 6.52
C PRO A 107 -13.61 -2.74 5.95
N ARG A 108 -14.29 -2.23 4.93
CA ARG A 108 -15.32 -2.93 4.18
C ARG A 108 -15.17 -2.61 2.70
N LEU A 109 -14.54 -3.52 1.96
CA LEU A 109 -14.30 -3.31 0.53
C LEU A 109 -15.62 -3.22 -0.26
N ALA A 110 -16.64 -3.98 0.14
CA ALA A 110 -17.94 -3.97 -0.53
C ALA A 110 -18.66 -2.61 -0.46
N ASP A 111 -18.41 -1.84 0.60
CA ASP A 111 -19.03 -0.54 0.84
C ASP A 111 -18.03 0.62 0.60
N ALA A 112 -16.86 0.34 0.04
CA ALA A 112 -15.82 1.34 -0.18
C ALA A 112 -16.26 2.39 -1.21
N ALA A 113 -16.06 3.66 -0.87
CA ALA A 113 -16.36 4.76 -1.75
C ALA A 113 -15.34 4.85 -2.90
N GLU A 114 -15.81 4.99 -4.12
CA GLU A 114 -14.94 5.19 -5.27
C GLU A 114 -14.37 6.62 -5.23
N VAL A 115 -13.02 6.71 -5.25
CA VAL A 115 -12.27 7.98 -5.24
C VAL A 115 -11.80 8.34 -6.65
N VAL A 116 -11.25 7.35 -7.36
CA VAL A 116 -10.85 7.51 -8.76
C VAL A 116 -11.47 6.35 -9.54
N PRO A 117 -12.43 6.61 -10.42
CA PRO A 117 -13.02 5.58 -11.27
C PRO A 117 -12.01 5.11 -12.32
N GLN A 118 -12.21 3.90 -12.84
CA GLN A 118 -11.45 3.42 -13.98
C GLN A 118 -11.58 4.41 -15.15
N GLY A 119 -10.45 4.84 -15.68
CA GLY A 119 -10.35 5.79 -16.77
C GLY A 119 -9.78 5.17 -18.05
N ARG A 120 -9.27 6.05 -18.92
CA ARG A 120 -8.59 5.66 -20.17
C ARG A 120 -7.15 5.20 -19.92
N THR A 121 -6.52 5.71 -18.86
CA THR A 121 -5.16 5.37 -18.42
C THR A 121 -5.21 4.21 -17.43
N VAL A 122 -4.09 3.49 -17.29
CA VAL A 122 -3.94 2.45 -16.27
C VAL A 122 -3.44 3.08 -14.99
N LEU A 123 -4.09 2.77 -13.88
CA LEU A 123 -3.63 3.13 -12.55
C LEU A 123 -2.72 2.00 -12.06
N GLU A 124 -1.41 2.26 -11.95
CA GLU A 124 -0.41 1.23 -11.67
C GLU A 124 -0.09 1.09 -10.19
N SER A 125 0.02 2.21 -9.48
CA SER A 125 0.26 2.18 -8.03
C SER A 125 -0.17 3.48 -7.35
N ILE A 126 -0.21 3.45 -6.02
CA ILE A 126 -0.53 4.57 -5.17
C ILE A 126 0.57 4.75 -4.11
N ALA A 127 0.88 5.98 -3.79
CA ALA A 127 1.86 6.30 -2.77
C ALA A 127 1.39 7.46 -1.90
N ARG A 128 1.72 7.39 -0.61
CA ARG A 128 1.49 8.49 0.31
C ARG A 128 2.78 9.28 0.50
N ALA A 129 2.70 10.59 0.31
CA ALA A 129 3.74 11.53 0.66
C ALA A 129 3.26 12.47 1.78
N ARG A 130 4.17 13.30 2.31
CA ARG A 130 3.84 14.25 3.39
C ARG A 130 2.71 15.22 3.02
N ASP A 131 2.63 15.60 1.76
CA ASP A 131 1.73 16.61 1.22
C ASP A 131 0.53 16.05 0.45
N GLY A 132 0.32 14.72 0.48
CA GLY A 132 -0.83 14.07 -0.14
C GLY A 132 -0.57 12.69 -0.74
N ILE A 133 -1.55 12.23 -1.49
CA ILE A 133 -1.52 10.93 -2.17
C ILE A 133 -1.13 11.15 -3.63
N TYR A 134 -0.31 10.26 -4.14
CA TYR A 134 0.18 10.26 -5.51
C TYR A 134 -0.19 8.98 -6.22
N LEU A 135 -0.53 9.10 -7.49
CA LEU A 135 -0.93 8.01 -8.37
C LEU A 135 0.12 7.87 -9.46
N LEU A 136 0.64 6.67 -9.64
CA LEU A 136 1.39 6.32 -10.84
C LEU A 136 0.40 5.84 -11.88
N ILE A 137 0.37 6.49 -13.03
CA ILE A 137 -0.53 6.17 -14.14
C ILE A 137 0.27 5.90 -15.41
N LEU A 138 -0.20 4.93 -16.20
CA LEU A 138 0.35 4.62 -17.52
C LEU A 138 -0.60 5.17 -18.59
N ASP A 139 -0.10 6.10 -19.41
CA ASP A 139 -0.83 6.76 -20.48
C ASP A 139 -0.12 6.53 -21.82
N GLY A 140 -0.68 5.64 -22.65
CA GLY A 140 -0.10 5.31 -23.95
C GLY A 140 1.34 4.77 -23.91
N GLY A 141 1.70 4.05 -22.82
CA GLY A 141 3.05 3.50 -22.62
C GLY A 141 4.00 4.46 -21.89
N ILE A 142 3.54 5.63 -21.47
CA ILE A 142 4.34 6.62 -20.72
C ILE A 142 3.80 6.69 -19.30
N SER A 143 4.67 6.44 -18.32
CA SER A 143 4.33 6.59 -16.90
C SER A 143 4.28 8.07 -16.52
N ARG A 144 3.22 8.45 -15.80
CA ARG A 144 2.99 9.80 -15.29
C ARG A 144 2.71 9.76 -13.80
N LEU A 145 3.18 10.77 -13.09
CA LEU A 145 2.85 10.95 -11.68
C LEU A 145 1.74 12.00 -11.56
N ARG A 146 0.68 11.66 -10.83
CA ARG A 146 -0.47 12.54 -10.58
C ARG A 146 -0.70 12.69 -9.10
N LYS A 147 -0.81 13.92 -8.61
CA LYS A 147 -1.25 14.17 -7.24
C LYS A 147 -2.77 14.09 -7.17
N LEU A 148 -3.29 13.29 -6.22
CA LEU A 148 -4.72 13.16 -5.97
C LEU A 148 -5.28 14.47 -5.40
N GLY A 149 -6.26 15.05 -6.07
CA GLY A 149 -6.98 16.22 -5.61
C GLY A 149 -8.22 15.88 -4.79
N ALA A 150 -8.84 16.89 -4.17
CA ALA A 150 -9.96 16.71 -3.25
C ALA A 150 -11.22 16.06 -3.86
N ALA A 151 -11.39 16.08 -5.17
CA ALA A 151 -12.53 15.50 -5.87
C ALA A 151 -12.16 14.24 -6.68
N GLY A 152 -11.06 13.57 -6.34
CA GLY A 152 -10.58 12.42 -7.13
C GLY A 152 -9.90 12.81 -8.46
N HIS A 153 -9.96 14.10 -8.82
CA HIS A 153 -9.26 14.64 -9.97
C HIS A 153 -7.91 15.17 -9.51
N GLY A 154 -6.83 14.80 -10.17
CA GLY A 154 -5.49 15.24 -9.86
C GLY A 154 -4.83 15.99 -11.00
N ALA A 155 -3.84 16.82 -10.69
CA ALA A 155 -2.96 17.42 -11.67
C ALA A 155 -1.76 16.53 -11.93
N ASP A 156 -1.39 16.36 -13.19
CA ASP A 156 -0.15 15.67 -13.56
C ASP A 156 1.03 16.52 -13.12
N ILE A 157 2.03 15.87 -12.54
CA ILE A 157 3.27 16.52 -12.12
C ILE A 157 4.25 16.44 -13.26
N ALA A 158 4.75 17.60 -13.69
CA ALA A 158 5.85 17.65 -14.66
C ALA A 158 7.11 17.07 -14.01
N LEU A 159 7.57 15.94 -14.53
CA LEU A 159 8.87 15.40 -14.15
C LEU A 159 9.97 16.22 -14.83
N PRO A 160 11.14 16.43 -14.18
CA PRO A 160 12.26 17.13 -14.81
C PRO A 160 12.61 16.47 -16.15
N HIS A 161 12.86 17.29 -17.17
CA HIS A 161 13.36 16.81 -18.46
C HIS A 161 14.68 16.06 -18.26
N GLY A 162 14.73 14.80 -18.65
CA GLY A 162 15.88 13.90 -18.44
C GLY A 162 15.48 12.53 -17.89
N ALA A 163 14.27 12.40 -17.36
CA ALA A 163 13.73 11.10 -16.94
C ALA A 163 13.22 10.24 -18.13
N ASP A 164 13.17 10.82 -19.33
CA ASP A 164 12.71 10.12 -20.54
C ASP A 164 13.82 9.32 -21.27
N SER A 165 15.04 9.40 -20.82
CA SER A 165 16.13 8.65 -21.43
C SER A 165 16.74 7.69 -20.44
N ALA A 166 16.32 6.43 -20.55
CA ALA A 166 17.03 5.28 -19.99
C ALA A 166 17.40 5.46 -18.51
N LEU A 167 16.48 5.06 -17.63
CA LEU A 167 16.93 4.58 -16.34
C LEU A 167 18.05 3.56 -16.61
N PRO A 168 19.30 3.83 -16.24
CA PRO A 168 20.30 2.79 -16.28
C PRO A 168 19.76 1.67 -15.38
N HIS A 169 19.70 0.47 -15.92
CA HIS A 169 19.42 -0.72 -15.12
C HIS A 169 20.35 -0.69 -13.90
N GLY A 170 19.82 -0.48 -12.69
CA GLY A 170 20.60 -0.42 -11.46
C GLY A 170 20.73 0.96 -10.80
N ALA A 171 20.02 1.99 -11.22
CA ALA A 171 19.91 3.21 -10.41
C ALA A 171 18.88 2.96 -9.29
N ASP A 172 19.38 2.70 -8.10
CA ASP A 172 18.60 2.84 -6.87
C ASP A 172 17.96 4.22 -6.87
N ILE A 173 16.65 4.28 -7.05
CA ILE A 173 15.89 5.42 -6.58
C ILE A 173 16.02 5.31 -5.06
N ALA A 174 16.95 6.04 -4.48
CA ALA A 174 17.08 6.17 -3.05
C ALA A 174 15.76 6.79 -2.55
N LEU A 175 14.81 5.94 -2.22
CA LEU A 175 13.76 6.31 -1.29
C LEU A 175 14.51 6.85 -0.06
N PRO A 176 14.12 8.02 0.48
CA PRO A 176 14.78 8.53 1.66
C PRO A 176 14.72 7.42 2.72
N HIS A 177 15.89 7.01 3.15
CA HIS A 177 16.06 6.00 4.19
C HIS A 177 15.15 6.37 5.37
N VAL A 178 14.43 5.38 5.90
CA VAL A 178 13.65 5.43 7.15
C VAL A 178 14.60 5.60 8.36
N ALA A 179 15.65 6.40 8.23
CA ALA A 179 16.71 6.58 9.25
C ALA A 179 16.51 7.81 10.12
N ASP A 180 15.44 8.59 9.96
CA ASP A 180 15.19 9.79 10.78
C ASP A 180 13.86 9.74 11.55
N ILE A 181 13.47 8.57 12.06
CA ILE A 181 12.47 8.50 13.12
C ILE A 181 13.21 8.55 14.44
N ALA A 182 13.49 9.75 14.93
CA ALA A 182 13.79 9.95 16.33
C ALA A 182 12.50 9.61 17.11
N LEU A 183 12.52 8.48 17.81
CA LEU A 183 11.53 8.16 18.81
C LEU A 183 11.78 9.05 20.03
N PRO A 184 10.72 9.57 20.70
CA PRO A 184 10.84 10.31 21.92
C PRO A 184 11.40 9.47 23.07
#